data_0eff1fe68e40d9299274b27242dc3a77
#
_entry.id   0eff1fe68e40d9299274b27242dc3a77
#
_cell.length_a   1.000
_cell.length_b   1.000
_cell.length_c   1.000
_cell.angle_alpha   90.00
_cell.angle_beta   90.00
_cell.angle_gamma   90.00
#
_symmetry.space_group_name_H-M   'P 1'
#
loop_
_entity.id
_entity.type
_entity.pdbx_description
1 polymer ?
#
loop_
_entity_poly.entity_id
_entity_poly.type
_entity_poly.pdbx_seq_one_letter_code
_entity_poly.pdbx_strand_id
1 'polypeptide(L)'
;MAGADELVQELDVVLMVQNLHAHSVFCDGKNTPEEMIRACLAAGMDSAGISIHSPLPFANGWAAKAENAAPFLHEMRRLKAKYAGQIAVYAGVEWDVLSDAGWLEPFDYAIGSAHFLPVGDDPEANPTVDDSPETTRCFLAEHFDGDSDAAAECYFGQLKRVADEPRAQIVGHFDLLTKFDERERFFDEASPRYRAAALDAMDALVSVGKIFEVNTGAISRGWRTAPYPSRWALEQLKRRSARVTISSDSHSTDTVDCAFGQTQALLRACGFEEIWAFDGETFRPKKIG
;
A
#
# COMPACT_ATOMS: atom_id res chain seq x y z
N MET A 1 26.26 27.94 -43.51
CA MET A 1 25.41 28.41 -42.41
C MET A 1 24.26 27.40 -42.36
N ALA A 2 24.37 26.47 -41.51
CA ALA A 2 23.31 25.49 -41.22
C ALA A 2 23.02 25.62 -39.74
N GLY A 3 21.77 25.97 -39.42
CA GLY A 3 21.29 26.16 -38.05
C GLY A 3 21.36 24.87 -37.25
N ALA A 4 21.90 25.00 -36.05
CA ALA A 4 21.79 24.03 -35.02
C ALA A 4 20.34 24.09 -34.47
N ASP A 5 19.50 23.12 -34.85
CA ASP A 5 18.27 22.84 -34.15
C ASP A 5 18.65 22.22 -32.81
N GLU A 6 18.57 23.02 -31.76
CA GLU A 6 18.54 22.54 -30.37
C GLU A 6 17.28 21.69 -30.19
N LEU A 7 17.48 20.37 -30.21
CA LEU A 7 16.54 19.44 -29.61
C LEU A 7 16.52 19.71 -28.10
N VAL A 8 15.64 20.61 -27.69
CA VAL A 8 15.20 20.66 -26.30
C VAL A 8 14.42 19.38 -26.07
N GLN A 9 15.10 18.36 -25.52
CA GLN A 9 14.39 17.26 -24.86
C GLN A 9 13.58 17.91 -23.74
N GLU A 10 12.28 18.05 -23.96
CA GLU A 10 11.33 18.19 -22.87
C GLU A 10 11.57 17.00 -21.94
N LEU A 11 12.28 17.24 -20.85
CA LEU A 11 12.24 16.38 -19.70
C LEU A 11 10.78 16.39 -19.26
N ASP A 12 10.05 15.32 -19.61
CA ASP A 12 8.75 15.04 -19.04
C ASP A 12 8.94 15.03 -17.53
N VAL A 13 8.58 16.13 -16.90
CA VAL A 13 8.53 16.25 -15.45
C VAL A 13 7.45 15.28 -15.02
N VAL A 14 7.88 14.13 -14.54
CA VAL A 14 7.02 13.13 -13.94
C VAL A 14 6.38 13.81 -12.73
N LEU A 15 5.20 14.34 -12.90
CA LEU A 15 4.41 14.92 -11.81
C LEU A 15 4.08 13.79 -10.83
N MET A 16 4.76 13.77 -9.70
CA MET A 16 4.40 12.94 -8.57
C MET A 16 3.09 13.49 -8.00
N VAL A 17 2.02 12.77 -8.25
CA VAL A 17 0.69 13.27 -8.01
C VAL A 17 0.35 13.22 -6.52
N GLN A 18 0.64 12.12 -5.84
CA GLN A 18 0.11 11.90 -4.50
C GLN A 18 0.79 10.70 -3.80
N ASN A 19 0.88 10.78 -2.48
CA ASN A 19 1.13 9.63 -1.62
C ASN A 19 0.01 9.52 -0.59
N LEU A 20 -0.70 8.39 -0.57
CA LEU A 20 -1.80 8.12 0.37
C LEU A 20 -1.42 7.11 1.46
N HIS A 21 -0.21 6.51 1.40
CA HIS A 21 0.23 5.53 2.37
C HIS A 21 1.54 5.99 2.99
N ALA A 22 1.42 6.64 4.14
CA ALA A 22 2.55 7.10 4.94
C ALA A 22 2.15 7.11 6.42
N HIS A 23 3.06 6.66 7.27
CA HIS A 23 2.87 6.50 8.71
C HIS A 23 3.52 7.63 9.50
N SER A 24 3.11 7.77 10.75
CA SER A 24 3.61 8.82 11.64
C SER A 24 3.74 8.31 13.07
N VAL A 25 4.21 9.16 13.96
CA VAL A 25 4.33 8.86 15.41
C VAL A 25 3.00 8.51 16.10
N PHE A 26 1.87 8.56 15.41
CA PHE A 26 0.59 8.09 15.92
C PHE A 26 0.42 6.56 15.84
N CYS A 27 1.27 5.89 15.06
CA CYS A 27 1.45 4.44 15.05
C CYS A 27 2.96 4.13 15.12
N ASP A 28 3.56 3.62 14.08
CA ASP A 28 4.95 3.15 14.05
C ASP A 28 5.89 3.99 13.16
N GLY A 29 5.39 5.08 12.58
CA GLY A 29 6.23 6.02 11.84
C GLY A 29 7.16 6.83 12.75
N LYS A 30 8.27 7.30 12.21
CA LYS A 30 9.34 8.00 12.96
C LYS A 30 9.11 9.50 13.10
N ASN A 31 8.31 10.08 12.22
CA ASN A 31 8.11 11.51 12.11
C ASN A 31 6.66 11.92 12.44
N THR A 32 6.49 13.18 12.80
CA THR A 32 5.15 13.76 12.98
C THR A 32 4.40 13.86 11.66
N PRO A 33 3.05 13.89 11.65
CA PRO A 33 2.29 14.11 10.42
C PRO A 33 2.72 15.37 9.68
N GLU A 34 3.06 16.44 10.39
CA GLU A 34 3.50 17.69 9.78
C GLU A 34 4.84 17.56 9.05
N GLU A 35 5.81 16.84 9.62
CA GLU A 35 7.08 16.56 8.96
C GLU A 35 6.88 15.74 7.69
N MET A 36 6.02 14.72 7.74
CA MET A 36 5.67 13.89 6.58
C MET A 36 5.01 14.71 5.46
N ILE A 37 4.05 15.59 5.79
CA ILE A 37 3.40 16.49 4.83
C ILE A 37 4.41 17.45 4.20
N ARG A 38 5.33 18.00 4.99
CA ARG A 38 6.40 18.88 4.48
C ARG A 38 7.34 18.15 3.53
N ALA A 39 7.64 16.89 3.81
CA ALA A 39 8.45 16.06 2.91
C ALA A 39 7.73 15.81 1.58
N CYS A 40 6.43 15.49 1.60
CA CYS A 40 5.61 15.35 0.39
C CYS A 40 5.55 16.67 -0.41
N LEU A 41 5.36 17.81 0.26
CA LEU A 41 5.39 19.13 -0.38
C LEU A 41 6.75 19.42 -1.02
N ALA A 42 7.85 19.12 -0.32
CA ALA A 42 9.21 19.30 -0.84
C ALA A 42 9.52 18.37 -2.03
N ALA A 43 8.91 17.19 -2.09
CA ALA A 43 8.96 16.26 -3.22
C ALA A 43 8.05 16.70 -4.40
N GLY A 44 7.35 17.82 -4.29
CA GLY A 44 6.50 18.37 -5.36
C GLY A 44 5.16 17.65 -5.53
N MET A 45 4.66 16.98 -4.49
CA MET A 45 3.35 16.30 -4.55
C MET A 45 2.19 17.29 -4.48
N ASP A 46 1.09 16.98 -5.17
CA ASP A 46 -0.16 17.76 -5.13
C ASP A 46 -0.94 17.50 -3.83
N SER A 47 -0.80 16.29 -3.27
CA SER A 47 -1.47 15.90 -2.04
C SER A 47 -0.69 14.87 -1.24
N ALA A 48 -0.89 14.90 0.09
CA ALA A 48 -0.32 13.97 1.05
C ALA A 48 -1.43 13.38 1.92
N GLY A 49 -1.51 12.07 1.98
CA GLY A 49 -2.32 11.32 2.93
C GLY A 49 -1.42 10.70 3.99
N ILE A 50 -1.79 10.87 5.24
CA ILE A 50 -1.17 10.15 6.35
C ILE A 50 -2.15 9.08 6.79
N SER A 51 -1.75 7.81 6.70
CA SER A 51 -2.55 6.67 7.11
C SER A 51 -2.06 6.14 8.46
N ILE A 52 -2.96 6.09 9.42
CA ILE A 52 -2.68 5.46 10.72
C ILE A 52 -3.07 3.98 10.62
N HIS A 53 -2.30 3.07 11.20
CA HIS A 53 -2.76 1.69 11.34
C HIS A 53 -4.02 1.60 12.20
N SER A 54 -5.00 0.82 11.79
CA SER A 54 -6.16 0.55 12.62
C SER A 54 -5.77 -0.27 13.86
N PRO A 55 -6.41 -0.07 15.02
CA PRO A 55 -6.18 -0.91 16.18
C PRO A 55 -6.60 -2.35 15.90
N LEU A 56 -5.80 -3.29 16.36
CA LEU A 56 -6.11 -4.72 16.29
C LEU A 56 -6.80 -5.21 17.57
N PRO A 57 -7.58 -6.30 17.50
CA PRO A 57 -8.26 -6.86 18.68
C PRO A 57 -7.30 -7.53 19.69
N PHE A 58 -5.99 -7.53 19.41
CA PHE A 58 -4.93 -8.10 20.22
C PHE A 58 -3.74 -7.15 20.31
N ALA A 59 -2.88 -7.36 21.32
CA ALA A 59 -1.70 -6.53 21.52
C ALA A 59 -0.65 -6.75 20.42
N ASN A 60 -0.14 -5.65 19.88
CA ASN A 60 0.97 -5.66 18.92
C ASN A 60 1.82 -4.39 19.07
N GLY A 61 3.01 -4.37 18.46
CA GLY A 61 4.00 -3.30 18.65
C GLY A 61 3.89 -2.15 17.64
N TRP A 62 3.05 -2.25 16.59
CA TRP A 62 3.04 -1.32 15.46
C TRP A 62 1.67 -0.66 15.19
N ALA A 63 0.57 -1.35 15.43
CA ALA A 63 -0.76 -0.77 15.23
C ALA A 63 -1.02 0.39 16.19
N ALA A 64 -1.85 1.33 15.77
CA ALA A 64 -2.24 2.41 16.63
C ALA A 64 -3.06 1.92 17.82
N LYS A 65 -2.88 2.59 18.96
CA LYS A 65 -3.81 2.41 20.07
C LYS A 65 -5.11 3.14 19.78
N ALA A 66 -6.22 2.60 20.27
CA ALA A 66 -7.55 3.18 20.05
C ALA A 66 -7.64 4.66 20.45
N GLU A 67 -6.97 5.04 21.54
CA GLU A 67 -6.92 6.42 22.01
C GLU A 67 -6.20 7.40 21.08
N ASN A 68 -5.39 6.91 20.13
CA ASN A 68 -4.63 7.76 19.20
C ASN A 68 -5.49 8.32 18.04
N ALA A 69 -6.64 7.72 17.73
CA ALA A 69 -7.44 8.13 16.57
C ALA A 69 -7.96 9.57 16.67
N ALA A 70 -8.55 9.94 17.81
CA ALA A 70 -9.10 11.30 17.99
C ALA A 70 -8.01 12.39 17.98
N PRO A 71 -6.86 12.24 18.68
CA PRO A 71 -5.72 13.17 18.54
C PRO A 71 -5.16 13.23 17.11
N PHE A 72 -5.03 12.10 16.43
CA PHE A 72 -4.58 12.05 15.02
C PHE A 72 -5.51 12.85 14.11
N LEU A 73 -6.80 12.58 14.15
CA LEU A 73 -7.80 13.30 13.34
C LEU A 73 -7.87 14.78 13.66
N HIS A 74 -7.65 15.17 14.93
CA HIS A 74 -7.55 16.58 15.31
C HIS A 74 -6.35 17.23 14.65
N GLU A 75 -5.18 16.59 14.71
CA GLU A 75 -3.95 17.08 14.10
C GLU A 75 -4.08 17.16 12.57
N MET A 76 -4.63 16.15 11.90
CA MET A 76 -4.83 16.17 10.47
C MET A 76 -5.75 17.30 10.01
N ARG A 77 -6.82 17.60 10.76
CA ARG A 77 -7.69 18.78 10.49
C ARG A 77 -6.92 20.10 10.61
N ARG A 78 -6.10 20.24 11.65
CA ARG A 78 -5.22 21.41 11.84
C ARG A 78 -4.27 21.58 10.66
N LEU A 79 -3.64 20.49 10.22
CA LEU A 79 -2.68 20.50 9.10
C LEU A 79 -3.36 20.77 7.76
N LYS A 80 -4.54 20.19 7.52
CA LYS A 80 -5.35 20.50 6.33
C LYS A 80 -5.62 22.00 6.20
N ALA A 81 -5.98 22.67 7.30
CA ALA A 81 -6.17 24.12 7.32
C ALA A 81 -4.85 24.88 7.13
N LYS A 82 -3.77 24.45 7.79
CA LYS A 82 -2.46 25.12 7.74
C LYS A 82 -1.84 25.10 6.34
N TYR A 83 -1.97 24.00 5.62
CA TYR A 83 -1.35 23.79 4.30
C TYR A 83 -2.30 24.07 3.13
N ALA A 84 -3.51 24.60 3.40
CA ALA A 84 -4.47 24.96 2.38
C ALA A 84 -3.85 25.87 1.31
N GLY A 85 -4.03 25.52 0.04
CA GLY A 85 -3.43 26.24 -1.10
C GLY A 85 -1.96 25.92 -1.38
N GLN A 86 -1.31 25.07 -0.57
CA GLN A 86 0.06 24.60 -0.81
C GLN A 86 0.07 23.12 -1.22
N ILE A 87 -0.57 22.28 -0.44
CA ILE A 87 -0.73 20.84 -0.69
C ILE A 87 -2.05 20.38 -0.08
N ALA A 88 -2.79 19.51 -0.75
CA ALA A 88 -3.98 18.90 -0.17
C ALA A 88 -3.57 17.86 0.88
N VAL A 89 -4.24 17.87 2.05
CA VAL A 89 -3.91 16.98 3.17
C VAL A 89 -5.12 16.11 3.49
N TYR A 90 -4.90 14.80 3.60
CA TYR A 90 -5.93 13.81 3.88
C TYR A 90 -5.58 12.93 5.07
N ALA A 91 -6.57 12.64 5.90
CA ALA A 91 -6.48 11.69 7.00
C ALA A 91 -6.91 10.31 6.52
N GLY A 92 -5.98 9.37 6.45
CA GLY A 92 -6.24 7.99 6.04
C GLY A 92 -6.15 7.01 7.19
N VAL A 93 -6.63 5.81 6.93
CA VAL A 93 -6.41 4.64 7.79
C VAL A 93 -5.95 3.46 6.94
N GLU A 94 -4.91 2.77 7.39
CA GLU A 94 -4.60 1.43 6.93
C GLU A 94 -5.33 0.44 7.83
N TRP A 95 -6.42 -0.09 7.30
CA TRP A 95 -7.31 -1.01 7.99
C TRP A 95 -6.90 -2.45 7.73
N ASP A 96 -6.49 -3.14 8.77
CA ASP A 96 -6.30 -4.58 8.71
C ASP A 96 -7.66 -5.28 8.73
N VAL A 97 -7.83 -6.33 7.93
CA VAL A 97 -9.07 -7.11 7.82
C VAL A 97 -9.48 -7.82 9.13
N LEU A 98 -8.61 -7.84 10.13
CA LEU A 98 -8.90 -8.33 11.48
C LEU A 98 -9.41 -7.23 12.42
N SER A 99 -9.30 -5.95 12.03
CA SER A 99 -9.77 -4.82 12.80
C SER A 99 -11.29 -4.61 12.68
N ASP A 100 -11.87 -3.93 13.67
CA ASP A 100 -13.26 -3.50 13.59
C ASP A 100 -13.44 -2.48 12.46
N ALA A 101 -14.35 -2.75 11.52
CA ALA A 101 -14.67 -1.85 10.42
C ALA A 101 -15.27 -0.51 10.86
N GLY A 102 -15.77 -0.39 12.10
CA GLY A 102 -16.21 0.89 12.68
C GLY A 102 -15.13 1.96 12.68
N TRP A 103 -13.86 1.56 12.66
CA TRP A 103 -12.71 2.47 12.58
C TRP A 103 -12.62 3.26 11.27
N LEU A 104 -13.28 2.83 10.21
CA LEU A 104 -13.18 3.47 8.89
C LEU A 104 -13.96 4.79 8.79
N GLU A 105 -14.99 4.98 9.62
CA GLU A 105 -15.97 6.06 9.47
C GLU A 105 -15.37 7.49 9.52
N PRO A 106 -14.41 7.83 10.41
CA PRO A 106 -13.96 9.21 10.55
C PRO A 106 -12.85 9.62 9.58
N PHE A 107 -12.38 8.71 8.69
CA PHE A 107 -11.26 8.96 7.80
C PHE A 107 -11.71 9.39 6.40
N ASP A 108 -10.87 10.17 5.71
CA ASP A 108 -11.13 10.64 4.35
C ASP A 108 -11.07 9.47 3.34
N TYR A 109 -10.19 8.47 3.57
CA TYR A 109 -10.03 7.26 2.77
C TYR A 109 -9.48 6.12 3.64
N ALA A 110 -9.58 4.88 3.11
CA ALA A 110 -9.03 3.72 3.77
C ALA A 110 -8.31 2.77 2.80
N ILE A 111 -7.22 2.20 3.28
CA ILE A 111 -6.44 1.15 2.66
C ILE A 111 -6.76 -0.15 3.40
N GLY A 112 -7.27 -1.15 2.71
CA GLY A 112 -7.56 -2.46 3.28
C GLY A 112 -6.37 -3.39 3.09
N SER A 113 -5.82 -3.91 4.18
CA SER A 113 -4.61 -4.73 4.20
C SER A 113 -4.81 -6.03 4.98
N ALA A 114 -3.99 -7.02 4.70
CA ALA A 114 -3.88 -8.26 5.48
C ALA A 114 -2.42 -8.42 5.90
N HIS A 115 -2.16 -8.38 7.21
CA HIS A 115 -0.82 -8.56 7.76
C HIS A 115 -0.65 -9.89 8.50
N PHE A 116 -1.75 -10.60 8.76
CA PHE A 116 -1.74 -11.81 9.57
C PHE A 116 -2.37 -12.98 8.84
N LEU A 117 -1.89 -14.19 9.15
CA LEU A 117 -2.50 -15.44 8.71
C LEU A 117 -3.36 -16.02 9.84
N PRO A 118 -4.66 -16.26 9.62
CA PRO A 118 -5.52 -16.89 10.63
C PRO A 118 -5.24 -18.38 10.68
N VAL A 119 -4.37 -18.81 11.59
CA VAL A 119 -3.91 -20.19 11.72
C VAL A 119 -4.53 -20.96 12.89
N GLY A 120 -5.42 -20.35 13.65
CA GLY A 120 -6.08 -20.95 14.80
C GLY A 120 -7.23 -20.10 15.33
N ASP A 121 -7.77 -20.52 16.47
CA ASP A 121 -8.88 -19.82 17.14
C ASP A 121 -8.43 -18.62 17.96
N ASP A 122 -7.14 -18.56 18.31
CA ASP A 122 -6.55 -17.44 19.08
C ASP A 122 -5.94 -16.40 18.12
N PRO A 123 -6.55 -15.21 17.99
CA PRO A 123 -6.02 -14.16 17.12
C PRO A 123 -4.62 -13.66 17.51
N GLU A 124 -4.23 -13.78 18.80
CA GLU A 124 -2.88 -13.39 19.26
C GLU A 124 -1.79 -14.34 18.76
N ALA A 125 -2.16 -15.57 18.39
CA ALA A 125 -1.25 -16.56 17.82
C ALA A 125 -1.07 -16.44 16.30
N ASN A 126 -1.81 -15.55 15.62
CA ASN A 126 -1.71 -15.38 14.19
C ASN A 126 -0.33 -14.79 13.79
N PRO A 127 0.47 -15.47 12.98
CA PRO A 127 1.75 -14.93 12.54
C PRO A 127 1.56 -13.78 11.55
N THR A 128 2.46 -12.79 11.63
CA THR A 128 2.57 -11.74 10.63
C THR A 128 3.31 -12.26 9.39
N VAL A 129 2.90 -11.81 8.20
CA VAL A 129 3.51 -12.22 6.93
C VAL A 129 4.78 -11.44 6.60
N ASP A 130 5.03 -10.32 7.29
CA ASP A 130 6.02 -9.32 6.88
C ASP A 130 6.96 -8.85 8.00
N ASP A 131 7.01 -9.54 9.13
CA ASP A 131 7.88 -9.18 10.25
C ASP A 131 9.36 -9.46 9.91
N SER A 132 9.70 -10.73 9.71
CA SER A 132 11.08 -11.15 9.42
C SER A 132 11.12 -12.43 8.59
N PRO A 133 12.25 -12.72 7.91
CA PRO A 133 12.45 -14.01 7.24
C PRO A 133 12.34 -15.19 8.22
N GLU A 134 12.77 -15.00 9.48
CA GLU A 134 12.67 -16.05 10.51
C GLU A 134 11.21 -16.32 10.86
N THR A 135 10.40 -15.28 11.08
CA THR A 135 8.95 -15.41 11.31
C THR A 135 8.30 -16.16 10.16
N THR A 136 8.65 -15.82 8.89
CA THR A 136 8.13 -16.52 7.72
C THR A 136 8.50 -18.01 7.73
N ARG A 137 9.75 -18.34 8.03
CA ARG A 137 10.22 -19.73 8.11
C ARG A 137 9.50 -20.52 9.21
N CYS A 138 9.31 -19.89 10.38
CA CYS A 138 8.63 -20.51 11.50
C CYS A 138 7.15 -20.80 11.17
N PHE A 139 6.39 -19.82 10.69
CA PHE A 139 4.97 -20.07 10.42
C PHE A 139 4.75 -21.08 9.29
N LEU A 140 5.60 -21.08 8.26
CA LEU A 140 5.51 -22.10 7.19
C LEU A 140 5.71 -23.51 7.76
N ALA A 141 6.67 -23.67 8.65
CA ALA A 141 6.95 -24.99 9.27
C ALA A 141 5.86 -25.39 10.28
N GLU A 142 5.41 -24.48 11.14
CA GLU A 142 4.55 -24.77 12.27
C GLU A 142 3.07 -24.89 11.90
N HIS A 143 2.61 -24.12 10.91
CA HIS A 143 1.18 -24.02 10.58
C HIS A 143 0.82 -24.55 9.19
N PHE A 144 1.80 -24.75 8.31
CA PHE A 144 1.57 -25.16 6.92
C PHE A 144 2.41 -26.37 6.50
N ASP A 145 3.09 -27.06 7.42
CA ASP A 145 3.95 -28.24 7.13
C ASP A 145 4.98 -27.96 5.99
N GLY A 146 5.41 -26.71 5.83
CA GLY A 146 6.29 -26.24 4.75
C GLY A 146 5.58 -26.01 3.41
N ASP A 147 4.26 -26.17 3.30
CA ASP A 147 3.47 -25.88 2.10
C ASP A 147 3.22 -24.35 1.96
N SER A 148 4.12 -23.68 1.22
CA SER A 148 4.00 -22.24 0.97
C SER A 148 2.79 -21.88 0.11
N ASP A 149 2.30 -22.79 -0.74
CA ASP A 149 1.09 -22.55 -1.51
C ASP A 149 -0.15 -22.51 -0.59
N ALA A 150 -0.22 -23.36 0.44
CA ALA A 150 -1.30 -23.31 1.42
C ALA A 150 -1.26 -22.00 2.23
N ALA A 151 -0.09 -21.52 2.58
CA ALA A 151 0.05 -20.22 3.23
C ALA A 151 -0.38 -19.06 2.32
N ALA A 152 -0.05 -19.11 1.03
CA ALA A 152 -0.49 -18.12 0.05
C ALA A 152 -2.02 -18.16 -0.17
N GLU A 153 -2.63 -19.35 -0.24
CA GLU A 153 -4.08 -19.51 -0.30
C GLU A 153 -4.76 -18.88 0.93
N CYS A 154 -4.21 -19.10 2.12
CA CYS A 154 -4.68 -18.48 3.36
C CYS A 154 -4.58 -16.94 3.30
N TYR A 155 -3.42 -16.42 2.90
CA TYR A 155 -3.19 -14.98 2.78
C TYR A 155 -4.15 -14.30 1.80
N PHE A 156 -4.24 -14.78 0.56
CA PHE A 156 -5.14 -14.19 -0.44
C PHE A 156 -6.60 -14.35 -0.06
N GLY A 157 -6.97 -15.43 0.66
CA GLY A 157 -8.28 -15.60 1.25
C GLY A 157 -8.62 -14.51 2.28
N GLN A 158 -7.65 -14.10 3.10
CA GLN A 158 -7.82 -12.97 4.03
C GLN A 158 -7.91 -11.64 3.29
N LEU A 159 -6.99 -11.36 2.37
CA LEU A 159 -6.99 -10.10 1.63
C LEU A 159 -8.28 -9.91 0.82
N LYS A 160 -8.84 -10.98 0.30
CA LYS A 160 -10.13 -10.99 -0.41
C LYS A 160 -11.26 -10.38 0.41
N ARG A 161 -11.22 -10.45 1.76
CA ARG A 161 -12.24 -9.87 2.66
C ARG A 161 -12.32 -8.34 2.53
N VAL A 162 -11.30 -7.66 1.99
CA VAL A 162 -11.37 -6.23 1.67
C VAL A 162 -12.50 -5.94 0.68
N ALA A 163 -12.92 -6.92 -0.13
CA ALA A 163 -14.07 -6.77 -1.04
C ALA A 163 -15.39 -6.54 -0.29
N ASP A 164 -15.53 -7.08 0.92
CA ASP A 164 -16.75 -7.01 1.72
C ASP A 164 -16.92 -5.66 2.45
N GLU A 165 -15.86 -4.84 2.54
CA GLU A 165 -15.89 -3.53 3.20
C GLU A 165 -15.82 -2.39 2.16
N PRO A 166 -16.95 -1.77 1.79
CA PRO A 166 -16.99 -0.74 0.73
C PRO A 166 -16.20 0.52 1.07
N ARG A 167 -15.98 0.83 2.35
CA ARG A 167 -15.21 2.00 2.81
C ARG A 167 -13.70 1.82 2.64
N ALA A 168 -13.18 0.60 2.57
CA ALA A 168 -11.79 0.31 2.21
C ALA A 168 -11.63 0.39 0.69
N GLN A 169 -11.38 1.59 0.16
CA GLN A 169 -11.34 1.82 -1.29
C GLN A 169 -10.07 1.26 -1.94
N ILE A 170 -8.95 1.27 -1.22
CA ILE A 170 -7.63 0.85 -1.69
C ILE A 170 -7.31 -0.53 -1.13
N VAL A 171 -6.74 -1.41 -1.93
CA VAL A 171 -6.12 -2.67 -1.49
C VAL A 171 -4.64 -2.40 -1.30
N GLY A 172 -4.15 -2.50 -0.07
CA GLY A 172 -2.76 -2.32 0.29
C GLY A 172 -1.90 -3.48 -0.24
N HIS A 173 -0.64 -3.21 -0.53
CA HIS A 173 0.45 -4.16 -0.85
C HIS A 173 0.00 -5.61 -1.14
N PHE A 174 -0.70 -5.81 -2.25
CA PHE A 174 -1.48 -7.01 -2.61
C PHE A 174 -0.77 -8.35 -2.34
N ASP A 175 0.53 -8.45 -2.59
CA ASP A 175 1.33 -9.66 -2.41
C ASP A 175 2.41 -9.48 -1.32
N LEU A 176 2.06 -8.83 -0.19
CA LEU A 176 2.95 -8.52 0.94
C LEU A 176 3.71 -9.75 1.47
N LEU A 177 3.08 -10.93 1.44
CA LEU A 177 3.72 -12.19 1.86
C LEU A 177 5.06 -12.45 1.14
N THR A 178 5.28 -11.84 -0.04
CA THR A 178 6.51 -12.01 -0.84
C THR A 178 7.61 -11.00 -0.47
N LYS A 179 7.47 -10.29 0.65
CA LYS A 179 8.41 -9.23 1.08
C LYS A 179 9.88 -9.68 1.06
N PHE A 180 10.14 -10.92 1.45
CA PHE A 180 11.49 -11.46 1.60
C PHE A 180 11.96 -12.33 0.42
N ASP A 181 11.11 -12.57 -0.58
CA ASP A 181 11.35 -13.60 -1.61
C ASP A 181 12.50 -13.31 -2.57
N GLU A 182 12.88 -12.06 -2.76
CA GLU A 182 14.08 -11.77 -3.55
C GLU A 182 15.36 -12.32 -2.92
N ARG A 183 15.35 -12.59 -1.60
CA ARG A 183 16.50 -13.14 -0.86
C ARG A 183 16.31 -14.59 -0.43
N GLU A 184 15.12 -14.93 0.06
CA GLU A 184 14.85 -16.21 0.75
C GLU A 184 14.03 -17.21 -0.08
N ARG A 185 13.23 -16.73 -1.05
CA ARG A 185 12.41 -17.56 -1.96
C ARG A 185 11.45 -18.49 -1.23
N PHE A 186 10.67 -17.96 -0.31
CA PHE A 186 9.67 -18.72 0.44
C PHE A 186 8.48 -19.13 -0.43
N PHE A 187 8.07 -18.26 -1.38
CA PHE A 187 6.90 -18.46 -2.22
C PHE A 187 7.30 -18.57 -3.69
N ASP A 188 6.65 -19.49 -4.42
CA ASP A 188 6.81 -19.61 -5.87
C ASP A 188 5.63 -18.95 -6.58
N GLU A 189 5.82 -17.72 -7.05
CA GLU A 189 4.81 -16.99 -7.84
C GLU A 189 4.43 -17.72 -9.15
N ALA A 190 5.23 -18.68 -9.62
CA ALA A 190 4.91 -19.50 -10.79
C ALA A 190 4.04 -20.71 -10.45
N SER A 191 3.86 -21.06 -9.16
CA SER A 191 3.02 -22.15 -8.75
C SER A 191 1.57 -21.98 -9.23
N PRO A 192 0.94 -23.00 -9.79
CA PRO A 192 -0.48 -22.96 -10.17
C PRO A 192 -1.42 -22.65 -9.00
N ARG A 193 -1.12 -23.14 -7.78
CA ARG A 193 -1.93 -22.88 -6.59
C ARG A 193 -1.82 -21.44 -6.13
N TYR A 194 -0.58 -20.91 -6.02
CA TYR A 194 -0.35 -19.50 -5.73
C TYR A 194 -1.12 -18.60 -6.70
N ARG A 195 -0.94 -18.85 -8.01
CA ARG A 195 -1.61 -18.07 -9.05
C ARG A 195 -3.12 -18.17 -9.00
N ALA A 196 -3.68 -19.33 -8.74
CA ALA A 196 -5.12 -19.51 -8.62
C ALA A 196 -5.69 -18.68 -7.45
N ALA A 197 -5.04 -18.72 -6.28
CA ALA A 197 -5.46 -17.95 -5.11
C ALA A 197 -5.34 -16.43 -5.34
N ALA A 198 -4.22 -15.98 -5.91
CA ALA A 198 -4.03 -14.57 -6.25
C ALA A 198 -5.06 -14.07 -7.26
N LEU A 199 -5.36 -14.85 -8.31
CA LEU A 199 -6.34 -14.49 -9.34
C LEU A 199 -7.77 -14.45 -8.78
N ASP A 200 -8.15 -15.38 -7.91
CA ASP A 200 -9.45 -15.37 -7.24
C ASP A 200 -9.64 -14.13 -6.36
N ALA A 201 -8.61 -13.75 -5.59
CA ALA A 201 -8.63 -12.52 -4.82
C ALA A 201 -8.71 -11.26 -5.72
N MET A 202 -7.93 -11.21 -6.81
CA MET A 202 -8.00 -10.10 -7.78
C MET A 202 -9.40 -9.98 -8.38
N ASP A 203 -10.00 -11.08 -8.83
CA ASP A 203 -11.32 -11.09 -9.45
C ASP A 203 -12.39 -10.57 -8.49
N ALA A 204 -12.36 -10.99 -7.23
CA ALA A 204 -13.28 -10.50 -6.21
C ALA A 204 -13.11 -8.99 -5.95
N LEU A 205 -11.88 -8.52 -5.75
CA LEU A 205 -11.58 -7.13 -5.45
C LEU A 205 -11.87 -6.19 -6.63
N VAL A 206 -11.53 -6.61 -7.86
CA VAL A 206 -11.84 -5.86 -9.09
C VAL A 206 -13.35 -5.77 -9.32
N SER A 207 -14.10 -6.85 -9.06
CA SER A 207 -15.56 -6.89 -9.31
C SER A 207 -16.32 -5.83 -8.50
N VAL A 208 -15.81 -5.44 -7.33
CA VAL A 208 -16.37 -4.39 -6.47
C VAL A 208 -15.68 -3.03 -6.64
N GLY A 209 -14.79 -2.91 -7.63
CA GLY A 209 -14.17 -1.64 -8.02
C GLY A 209 -13.07 -1.14 -7.10
N LYS A 210 -12.40 -2.01 -6.36
CA LYS A 210 -11.24 -1.62 -5.54
C LYS A 210 -10.09 -1.08 -6.39
N ILE A 211 -9.26 -0.25 -5.76
CA ILE A 211 -8.05 0.34 -6.34
C ILE A 211 -6.86 -0.41 -5.73
N PHE A 212 -5.97 -0.94 -6.57
CA PHE A 212 -4.80 -1.65 -6.07
C PHE A 212 -3.64 -0.68 -5.87
N GLU A 213 -3.08 -0.72 -4.69
CA GLU A 213 -1.88 0.03 -4.37
C GLU A 213 -0.67 -0.58 -5.08
N VAL A 214 0.14 0.27 -5.70
CA VAL A 214 1.48 -0.09 -6.16
C VAL A 214 2.46 0.49 -5.14
N ASN A 215 2.86 -0.34 -4.20
CA ASN A 215 3.52 0.03 -2.95
C ASN A 215 5.03 -0.13 -3.05
N THR A 216 5.78 0.91 -2.69
CA THR A 216 7.25 0.93 -2.77
C THR A 216 7.93 0.72 -1.41
N GLY A 217 7.20 0.45 -0.35
CA GLY A 217 7.72 0.35 1.01
C GLY A 217 8.82 -0.69 1.20
N ALA A 218 8.71 -1.86 0.56
CA ALA A 218 9.77 -2.86 0.65
C ALA A 218 11.06 -2.44 -0.07
N ILE A 219 10.99 -1.58 -1.10
CA ILE A 219 12.16 -1.01 -1.77
C ILE A 219 12.89 -0.08 -0.80
N SER A 220 12.17 0.84 -0.15
CA SER A 220 12.75 1.78 0.81
C SER A 220 13.40 1.09 2.01
N ARG A 221 12.87 -0.07 2.41
CA ARG A 221 13.41 -0.91 3.49
C ARG A 221 14.52 -1.85 3.02
N GLY A 222 14.85 -1.85 1.71
CA GLY A 222 15.92 -2.65 1.12
C GLY A 222 15.62 -4.15 1.02
N TRP A 223 14.38 -4.57 1.12
CA TRP A 223 13.97 -5.98 1.00
C TRP A 223 13.70 -6.38 -0.43
N ARG A 224 13.20 -5.46 -1.26
CA ARG A 224 12.86 -5.72 -2.67
C ARG A 224 13.50 -4.68 -3.58
N THR A 225 13.65 -5.04 -4.86
CA THR A 225 14.09 -4.14 -5.94
C THR A 225 12.91 -3.64 -6.78
N ALA A 226 11.73 -4.25 -6.60
CA ALA A 226 10.49 -3.92 -7.29
C ALA A 226 9.35 -3.68 -6.27
N PRO A 227 8.32 -2.88 -6.62
CA PRO A 227 7.18 -2.63 -5.74
C PRO A 227 6.28 -3.87 -5.59
N TYR A 228 5.31 -3.80 -4.67
CA TYR A 228 4.09 -4.61 -4.69
C TYR A 228 3.05 -3.92 -5.61
N PRO A 229 2.16 -4.65 -6.26
CA PRO A 229 2.28 -6.08 -6.55
C PRO A 229 3.43 -6.38 -7.52
N SER A 230 3.82 -7.65 -7.60
CA SER A 230 4.81 -8.13 -8.56
C SER A 230 4.43 -7.78 -10.00
N ARG A 231 5.42 -7.81 -10.91
CA ARG A 231 5.15 -7.53 -12.32
C ARG A 231 4.10 -8.47 -12.90
N TRP A 232 4.15 -9.78 -12.60
CA TRP A 232 3.13 -10.71 -13.04
C TRP A 232 1.74 -10.30 -12.56
N ALA A 233 1.61 -9.95 -11.30
CA ALA A 233 0.34 -9.52 -10.72
C ALA A 233 -0.15 -8.20 -11.35
N LEU A 234 0.72 -7.22 -11.62
CA LEU A 234 0.37 -5.99 -12.34
C LEU A 234 -0.15 -6.28 -13.76
N GLU A 235 0.48 -7.21 -14.48
CA GLU A 235 0.00 -7.62 -15.81
C GLU A 235 -1.38 -8.30 -15.73
N GLN A 236 -1.66 -9.08 -14.66
CA GLN A 236 -2.99 -9.67 -14.45
C GLN A 236 -4.04 -8.61 -14.08
N LEU A 237 -3.68 -7.63 -13.26
CA LEU A 237 -4.56 -6.49 -12.92
C LEU A 237 -4.87 -5.66 -14.18
N LYS A 238 -3.88 -5.40 -15.04
CA LYS A 238 -4.11 -4.69 -16.31
C LYS A 238 -5.09 -5.41 -17.22
N ARG A 239 -4.97 -6.74 -17.36
CA ARG A 239 -5.91 -7.57 -18.15
C ARG A 239 -7.35 -7.48 -17.64
N ARG A 240 -7.54 -7.20 -16.35
CA ARG A 240 -8.83 -7.03 -15.67
C ARG A 240 -9.33 -5.59 -15.69
N SER A 241 -8.60 -4.68 -16.33
CA SER A 241 -8.88 -3.24 -16.31
C SER A 241 -8.96 -2.69 -14.88
N ALA A 242 -8.15 -3.25 -13.97
CA ALA A 242 -8.10 -2.83 -12.58
C ALA A 242 -7.56 -1.40 -12.47
N ARG A 243 -8.02 -0.69 -11.44
CA ARG A 243 -7.55 0.63 -11.05
C ARG A 243 -6.31 0.48 -10.17
N VAL A 244 -5.31 1.34 -10.37
CA VAL A 244 -4.10 1.34 -9.56
C VAL A 244 -3.78 2.73 -9.03
N THR A 245 -3.11 2.81 -7.88
CA THR A 245 -2.52 4.02 -7.31
C THR A 245 -1.10 3.73 -6.86
N ILE A 246 -0.23 4.74 -6.77
CA ILE A 246 1.15 4.58 -6.27
C ILE A 246 1.22 5.16 -4.87
N SER A 247 1.90 4.45 -3.96
CA SER A 247 2.18 4.92 -2.61
C SER A 247 3.49 4.35 -2.07
N SER A 248 4.03 4.99 -1.05
CA SER A 248 5.37 4.65 -0.53
C SER A 248 5.36 3.78 0.70
N ASP A 249 4.24 3.74 1.44
CA ASP A 249 4.18 3.08 2.75
C ASP A 249 5.36 3.54 3.64
N SER A 250 5.54 4.85 3.63
CA SER A 250 6.70 5.50 4.22
C SER A 250 6.55 5.66 5.72
N HIS A 251 7.59 5.28 6.47
CA HIS A 251 7.67 5.44 7.92
C HIS A 251 8.65 6.55 8.32
N SER A 252 9.21 7.27 7.33
CA SER A 252 10.12 8.40 7.55
C SER A 252 10.09 9.39 6.39
N THR A 253 10.48 10.63 6.66
CA THR A 253 10.46 11.74 5.68
C THR A 253 11.31 11.50 4.43
N ASP A 254 12.34 10.68 4.52
CA ASP A 254 13.34 10.44 3.46
C ASP A 254 12.83 9.45 2.41
N THR A 255 11.67 8.84 2.61
CA THR A 255 11.16 7.75 1.76
C THR A 255 9.78 8.03 1.18
N VAL A 256 9.24 9.25 1.35
CA VAL A 256 7.87 9.60 0.92
C VAL A 256 7.60 9.44 -0.58
N ASP A 257 8.64 9.50 -1.41
CA ASP A 257 8.61 9.37 -2.87
C ASP A 257 9.53 8.26 -3.39
N CYS A 258 9.98 7.37 -2.49
CA CYS A 258 10.95 6.33 -2.84
C CYS A 258 10.47 5.53 -4.05
N ALA A 259 11.32 5.45 -5.09
CA ALA A 259 11.11 4.66 -6.31
C ALA A 259 9.83 5.00 -7.13
N PHE A 260 9.18 6.16 -6.93
CA PHE A 260 7.96 6.52 -7.67
C PHE A 260 8.21 6.58 -9.19
N GLY A 261 9.30 7.20 -9.65
CA GLY A 261 9.64 7.24 -11.07
C GLY A 261 9.88 5.85 -11.68
N GLN A 262 10.57 4.96 -10.95
CA GLN A 262 10.76 3.56 -11.35
C GLN A 262 9.41 2.82 -11.42
N THR A 263 8.53 3.04 -10.46
CA THR A 263 7.20 2.43 -10.39
C THR A 263 6.30 2.90 -11.54
N GLN A 264 6.33 4.18 -11.89
CA GLN A 264 5.60 4.69 -13.06
C GLN A 264 6.12 4.07 -14.36
N ALA A 265 7.44 3.93 -14.51
CA ALA A 265 8.02 3.25 -15.67
C ALA A 265 7.58 1.77 -15.75
N LEU A 266 7.52 1.06 -14.62
CA LEU A 266 7.00 -0.29 -14.55
C LEU A 266 5.52 -0.37 -14.94
N LEU A 267 4.68 0.53 -14.43
CA LEU A 267 3.26 0.58 -14.78
C LEU A 267 3.05 0.81 -16.28
N ARG A 268 3.79 1.74 -16.89
CA ARG A 268 3.77 1.94 -18.35
C ARG A 268 4.19 0.67 -19.10
N ALA A 269 5.23 0.00 -18.64
CA ALA A 269 5.70 -1.26 -19.24
C ALA A 269 4.66 -2.40 -19.12
N CYS A 270 3.80 -2.37 -18.09
CA CYS A 270 2.64 -3.26 -17.93
C CYS A 270 1.39 -2.79 -18.70
N GLY A 271 1.48 -1.65 -19.41
CA GLY A 271 0.40 -1.12 -20.24
C GLY A 271 -0.59 -0.22 -19.52
N PHE A 272 -0.32 0.23 -18.30
CA PHE A 272 -1.16 1.25 -17.64
C PHE A 272 -0.85 2.64 -18.22
N GLU A 273 -1.91 3.40 -18.48
CA GLU A 273 -1.81 4.77 -19.00
C GLU A 273 -2.17 5.80 -17.93
N GLU A 274 -2.83 5.36 -16.86
CA GLU A 274 -3.34 6.20 -15.79
C GLU A 274 -3.21 5.53 -14.42
N ILE A 275 -3.13 6.37 -13.39
CA ILE A 275 -3.28 6.00 -11.98
C ILE A 275 -4.49 6.72 -11.40
N TRP A 276 -5.04 6.19 -10.31
CA TRP A 276 -6.18 6.77 -9.63
C TRP A 276 -5.72 7.57 -8.42
N ALA A 277 -6.12 8.83 -8.38
CA ALA A 277 -5.79 9.77 -7.32
C ALA A 277 -7.05 10.24 -6.59
N PHE A 278 -6.93 10.42 -5.27
CA PHE A 278 -8.00 10.92 -4.41
C PHE A 278 -8.06 12.44 -4.45
N ASP A 279 -9.24 13.02 -4.66
CA ASP A 279 -9.45 14.48 -4.75
C ASP A 279 -10.06 15.09 -3.48
N GLY A 280 -10.26 14.27 -2.43
CA GLY A 280 -10.90 14.65 -1.18
C GLY A 280 -12.35 14.18 -1.06
N GLU A 281 -12.96 13.70 -2.14
CA GLU A 281 -14.31 13.15 -2.17
C GLU A 281 -14.34 11.78 -2.85
N THR A 282 -13.59 11.62 -3.94
CA THR A 282 -13.58 10.40 -4.74
C THR A 282 -12.23 10.20 -5.42
N PHE A 283 -12.03 9.00 -5.96
CA PHE A 283 -10.87 8.70 -6.79
C PHE A 283 -11.13 9.02 -8.25
N ARG A 284 -10.16 9.65 -8.92
CA ARG A 284 -10.21 10.01 -10.34
C ARG A 284 -8.95 9.57 -11.07
N PRO A 285 -9.08 9.21 -12.37
CA PRO A 285 -7.92 8.86 -13.18
C PRO A 285 -7.05 10.09 -13.44
N LYS A 286 -5.74 9.89 -13.36
CA LYS A 286 -4.71 10.83 -13.81
C LYS A 286 -3.73 10.10 -14.72
N LYS A 287 -3.35 10.70 -15.84
CA LYS A 287 -2.37 10.10 -16.76
C LYS A 287 -1.02 9.93 -16.06
N ILE A 288 -0.37 8.82 -16.36
CA ILE A 288 1.03 8.61 -16.00
C ILE A 288 1.85 9.42 -17.02
N GLY A 289 2.62 10.40 -16.54
CA GLY A 289 3.45 11.28 -17.36
C GLY A 289 4.55 10.56 -18.14
#